data_c263bfa7e8d2917cfe9603bd8937bd72
#
_entry.id   c263bfa7e8d2917cfe9603bd8937bd72
#
_cell.length_a   1.000
_cell.length_b   1.000
_cell.length_c   1.000
_cell.angle_alpha   90.00
_cell.angle_beta   90.00
_cell.angle_gamma   90.00
#
_symmetry.space_group_name_H-M   'P 1'
#
loop_
_entity.id
_entity.type
_entity.pdbx_description
1 polymer ?
#
loop_
_entity_poly.entity_id
_entity_poly.type
_entity_poly.pdbx_seq_one_letter_code
_entity_poly.pdbx_strand_id
1 'polypeptide(L)'
;ESKRVVNRLFSAGADIIYCEFKERYCEFKERGIEPFVEELPRLMDWAETVRRKPLTEFMDFEVKTQRAFDNRFYWLEANVLPPEMSKPPTSKSWLIDGKITPGGTIYIKHPGKSAVIWLHPDMAMNLEDRIRVMVNGTERLRTTWKPTPEALLADLLRRADRQRVFTMRIDVK
;
A
#
# COMPACT_ATOMS: atom_id res chain seq x y z
N GLU A 1 15.60 -21.34 -4.17
CA GLU A 1 15.22 -19.96 -4.54
C GLU A 1 14.37 -19.31 -3.45
N SER A 2 13.34 -19.98 -2.92
CA SER A 2 12.45 -19.45 -1.88
C SER A 2 13.19 -18.98 -0.62
N LYS A 3 14.14 -19.76 -0.09
CA LYS A 3 14.95 -19.36 1.08
C LYS A 3 15.71 -18.05 0.87
N ARG A 4 16.21 -17.80 -0.34
CA ARG A 4 16.93 -16.57 -0.66
C ARG A 4 16.00 -15.35 -0.64
N VAL A 5 14.77 -15.52 -1.10
CA VAL A 5 13.74 -14.47 -1.05
C VAL A 5 13.35 -14.18 0.40
N VAL A 6 13.08 -15.23 1.18
CA VAL A 6 12.74 -15.12 2.61
C VAL A 6 13.82 -14.41 3.40
N ASN A 7 15.09 -14.78 3.22
CA ASN A 7 16.20 -14.13 3.92
C ASN A 7 16.31 -12.65 3.56
N ARG A 8 16.04 -12.27 2.31
CA ARG A 8 16.01 -10.85 1.91
C ARG A 8 14.86 -10.10 2.58
N LEU A 9 13.69 -10.72 2.67
CA LEU A 9 12.54 -10.12 3.35
C LEU A 9 12.80 -9.92 4.84
N PHE A 10 13.38 -10.93 5.51
CA PHE A 10 13.81 -10.78 6.92
C PHE A 10 14.84 -9.67 7.10
N SER A 11 15.86 -9.60 6.22
CA SER A 11 16.86 -8.54 6.26
C SER A 11 16.29 -7.15 6.00
N ALA A 12 15.15 -7.07 5.29
CA ALA A 12 14.42 -5.83 5.06
C ALA A 12 13.45 -5.49 6.21
N GLY A 13 13.43 -6.28 7.29
CA GLY A 13 12.54 -6.06 8.43
C GLY A 13 11.07 -6.44 8.17
N ALA A 14 10.81 -7.28 7.17
CA ALA A 14 9.46 -7.76 6.92
C ALA A 14 9.03 -8.76 8.02
N ASP A 15 7.83 -8.57 8.54
CA ASP A 15 7.21 -9.48 9.48
C ASP A 15 6.55 -10.62 8.69
N ILE A 16 7.25 -11.75 8.60
CA ILE A 16 6.83 -12.91 7.81
C ILE A 16 7.03 -14.20 8.58
N ILE A 17 6.17 -15.18 8.34
CA ILE A 17 6.38 -16.57 8.70
C ILE A 17 6.83 -17.33 7.45
N TYR A 18 7.85 -18.14 7.63
CA TYR A 18 8.31 -19.09 6.62
C TYR A 18 8.28 -20.50 7.18
N CYS A 19 7.49 -21.37 6.56
CA CYS A 19 7.43 -22.77 6.87
C CYS A 19 7.89 -23.61 5.67
N GLU A 20 8.84 -24.53 5.88
CA GLU A 20 9.36 -25.42 4.86
C GLU A 20 9.04 -26.87 5.22
N PHE A 21 8.23 -27.51 4.39
CA PHE A 21 7.96 -28.94 4.50
C PHE A 21 9.03 -29.72 3.74
N LYS A 22 9.94 -30.36 4.48
CA LYS A 22 10.97 -31.20 3.88
C LYS A 22 10.38 -32.53 3.45
N GLU A 23 10.84 -33.07 2.31
CA GLU A 23 10.47 -34.36 1.77
C GLU A 23 8.96 -34.55 1.44
N ARG A 24 8.22 -33.43 1.41
CA ARG A 24 6.83 -33.43 0.95
C ARG A 24 6.75 -32.70 -0.38
N TYR A 25 6.40 -33.41 -1.42
CA TYR A 25 6.14 -32.77 -2.73
C TYR A 25 4.78 -32.08 -2.67
N CYS A 26 4.70 -30.87 -3.23
CA CYS A 26 3.45 -30.15 -3.40
C CYS A 26 2.63 -30.78 -4.55
N GLU A 27 2.19 -31.98 -4.39
CA GLU A 27 1.19 -32.60 -5.26
C GLU A 27 -0.20 -32.16 -4.81
N PHE A 28 -0.52 -30.89 -5.07
CA PHE A 28 -1.82 -30.30 -4.76
C PHE A 28 -3.00 -31.07 -5.37
N LYS A 29 -2.75 -31.90 -6.37
CA LYS A 29 -3.80 -32.65 -7.06
C LYS A 29 -4.29 -33.89 -6.32
N GLU A 30 -3.45 -34.50 -5.50
CA GLU A 30 -3.78 -35.79 -4.88
C GLU A 30 -3.99 -35.74 -3.37
N ARG A 31 -3.44 -34.77 -2.65
CA ARG A 31 -3.45 -34.73 -1.18
C ARG A 31 -4.07 -33.46 -0.55
N GLY A 32 -4.58 -32.54 -1.37
CA GLY A 32 -5.27 -31.35 -0.88
C GLY A 32 -4.44 -30.47 0.07
N ILE A 33 -5.12 -29.81 1.01
CA ILE A 33 -4.54 -28.87 2.00
C ILE A 33 -4.04 -29.58 3.26
N GLU A 34 -4.27 -30.88 3.40
CA GLU A 34 -3.98 -31.65 4.63
C GLU A 34 -2.58 -31.44 5.21
N PRO A 35 -1.49 -31.36 4.40
CA PRO A 35 -0.15 -31.16 4.95
C PRO A 35 0.05 -29.83 5.68
N PHE A 36 -0.83 -28.85 5.43
CA PHE A 36 -0.73 -27.51 6.01
C PHE A 36 -1.63 -27.34 7.24
N VAL A 37 -2.57 -28.25 7.46
CA VAL A 37 -3.54 -28.15 8.57
C VAL A 37 -2.82 -28.20 9.93
N GLU A 38 -1.75 -28.97 10.05
CA GLU A 38 -0.95 -29.08 11.27
C GLU A 38 -0.27 -27.75 11.66
N GLU A 39 0.01 -26.88 10.68
CA GLU A 39 0.65 -25.58 10.92
C GLU A 39 -0.34 -24.44 11.07
N LEU A 40 -1.64 -24.68 10.80
CA LEU A 40 -2.68 -23.65 10.95
C LEU A 40 -2.74 -23.04 12.37
N PRO A 41 -2.65 -23.79 13.46
CA PRO A 41 -2.65 -23.21 14.81
C PRO A 41 -1.52 -22.19 14.99
N ARG A 42 -0.29 -22.52 14.59
CA ARG A 42 0.85 -21.60 14.67
C ARG A 42 0.66 -20.35 13.81
N LEU A 43 0.06 -20.50 12.63
CA LEU A 43 -0.27 -19.38 11.77
C LEU A 43 -1.32 -18.47 12.42
N MET A 44 -2.32 -19.06 13.08
CA MET A 44 -3.35 -18.30 13.79
C MET A 44 -2.76 -17.59 15.02
N ASP A 45 -1.93 -18.27 15.83
CA ASP A 45 -1.23 -17.67 16.96
C ASP A 45 -0.38 -16.46 16.51
N TRP A 46 0.35 -16.60 15.41
CA TRP A 46 1.10 -15.48 14.84
C TRP A 46 0.17 -14.36 14.36
N ALA A 47 -0.90 -14.68 13.63
CA ALA A 47 -1.85 -13.70 13.12
C ALA A 47 -2.51 -12.90 14.26
N GLU A 48 -2.73 -13.52 15.42
CA GLU A 48 -3.24 -12.84 16.60
C GLU A 48 -2.24 -11.84 17.21
N THR A 49 -0.95 -12.06 17.03
CA THR A 49 0.09 -11.14 17.51
C THR A 49 0.34 -9.98 16.57
N VAL A 50 0.10 -10.18 15.28
CA VAL A 50 0.31 -9.13 14.27
C VAL A 50 -0.72 -8.02 14.44
N ARG A 51 -0.25 -6.82 14.63
CA ARG A 51 -1.10 -5.63 14.71
C ARG A 51 -0.85 -4.76 13.50
N ARG A 52 -1.94 -4.22 12.96
CA ARG A 52 -1.88 -3.30 11.85
C ARG A 52 -1.21 -2.01 12.32
N LYS A 53 -0.16 -1.61 11.65
CA LYS A 53 0.53 -0.35 11.93
C LYS A 53 -0.41 0.84 11.81
N PRO A 54 -0.31 1.86 12.66
CA PRO A 54 -1.14 3.06 12.57
C PRO A 54 -0.89 3.80 11.25
N LEU A 55 -1.88 4.56 10.78
CA LEU A 55 -1.74 5.33 9.53
C LEU A 55 -0.63 6.38 9.60
N THR A 56 -0.33 6.85 10.81
CA THR A 56 0.74 7.82 11.07
C THR A 56 2.13 7.32 10.65
N GLU A 57 2.38 6.01 10.68
CA GLU A 57 3.63 5.44 10.20
C GLU A 57 3.80 5.50 8.67
N PHE A 58 2.71 5.70 7.95
CA PHE A 58 2.70 5.74 6.49
C PHE A 58 2.52 7.16 5.92
N MET A 59 2.73 8.18 6.77
CA MET A 59 2.66 9.59 6.33
C MET A 59 3.84 10.00 5.45
N ASP A 60 4.95 9.30 5.56
CA ASP A 60 6.17 9.50 4.78
C ASP A 60 6.62 8.14 4.24
N PHE A 61 6.65 7.96 2.92
CA PHE A 61 7.02 6.70 2.33
C PHE A 61 7.68 6.87 0.96
N GLU A 62 8.55 5.94 0.65
CA GLU A 62 9.13 5.74 -0.67
C GLU A 62 8.88 4.30 -1.10
N VAL A 63 8.31 4.11 -2.29
CA VAL A 63 8.02 2.78 -2.82
C VAL A 63 8.48 2.65 -4.26
N LYS A 64 8.83 1.43 -4.65
CA LYS A 64 9.17 1.08 -6.03
C LYS A 64 8.16 0.07 -6.55
N THR A 65 7.48 0.41 -7.63
CA THR A 65 6.60 -0.52 -8.33
C THR A 65 7.21 -0.95 -9.66
N GLN A 66 6.94 -2.18 -10.07
CA GLN A 66 7.35 -2.73 -11.37
C GLN A 66 6.14 -3.04 -12.27
N ARG A 67 4.93 -2.80 -11.78
CA ARG A 67 3.70 -3.10 -12.49
C ARG A 67 2.78 -1.90 -12.46
N ALA A 68 2.28 -1.54 -13.64
CA ALA A 68 1.43 -0.35 -13.77
C ALA A 68 0.09 -0.45 -13.02
N PHE A 69 -0.37 -1.68 -12.72
CA PHE A 69 -1.59 -1.91 -11.96
C PHE A 69 -1.38 -1.95 -10.44
N ASP A 70 -0.14 -2.16 -9.97
CA ASP A 70 0.23 -2.03 -8.56
C ASP A 70 0.53 -0.55 -8.29
N ASN A 71 -0.51 0.26 -8.28
CA ASN A 71 -0.42 1.72 -8.32
C ASN A 71 -0.96 2.41 -7.08
N ARG A 72 -1.45 1.65 -6.09
CA ARG A 72 -1.97 2.21 -4.84
C ARG A 72 -1.12 1.81 -3.65
N PHE A 73 -0.55 2.82 -3.00
CA PHE A 73 0.34 2.68 -1.85
C PHE A 73 -0.18 3.55 -0.71
N TYR A 74 -0.60 2.91 0.38
CA TYR A 74 -1.13 3.56 1.56
C TYR A 74 -2.28 4.52 1.22
N TRP A 75 -2.03 5.82 1.24
CA TRP A 75 -2.97 6.90 0.98
C TRP A 75 -2.86 7.49 -0.44
N LEU A 76 -1.89 7.05 -1.23
CA LEU A 76 -1.63 7.55 -2.58
C LEU A 76 -1.93 6.49 -3.63
N GLU A 77 -2.63 6.89 -4.67
CA GLU A 77 -2.84 6.11 -5.89
C GLU A 77 -2.24 6.87 -7.07
N ALA A 78 -1.21 6.29 -7.67
CA ALA A 78 -0.53 6.85 -8.84
C ALA A 78 -1.20 6.34 -10.12
N ASN A 79 -1.63 7.24 -10.99
CA ASN A 79 -2.37 6.86 -12.20
C ASN A 79 -1.55 7.10 -13.46
N VAL A 80 -1.82 6.25 -14.46
CA VAL A 80 -1.17 6.32 -15.76
C VAL A 80 0.35 6.29 -15.62
N LEU A 81 0.84 5.25 -14.94
CA LEU A 81 2.27 4.95 -14.88
C LEU A 81 2.80 4.57 -16.27
N PRO A 82 4.09 4.82 -16.55
CA PRO A 82 4.66 4.53 -17.86
C PRO A 82 4.50 3.06 -18.27
N PRO A 83 4.00 2.76 -19.48
CA PRO A 83 3.76 1.38 -19.90
C PRO A 83 5.06 0.55 -20.05
N GLU A 84 6.20 1.21 -20.19
CA GLU A 84 7.52 0.56 -20.27
C GLU A 84 7.88 -0.20 -19.00
N MET A 85 7.27 0.14 -17.88
CA MET A 85 7.50 -0.55 -16.59
C MET A 85 7.12 -2.03 -16.65
N SER A 86 6.11 -2.37 -17.44
CA SER A 86 5.53 -3.72 -17.48
C SER A 86 6.04 -4.58 -18.62
N LYS A 87 6.99 -4.10 -19.44
CA LYS A 87 7.48 -4.82 -20.62
C LYS A 87 8.76 -5.60 -20.31
N PRO A 88 8.71 -6.95 -20.23
CA PRO A 88 9.94 -7.76 -20.21
C PRO A 88 10.74 -7.60 -21.52
N PRO A 89 12.08 -7.72 -21.49
CA PRO A 89 12.96 -7.96 -20.35
C PRO A 89 13.43 -6.69 -19.64
N THR A 90 12.96 -5.52 -20.05
CA THR A 90 13.46 -4.22 -19.61
C THR A 90 12.58 -3.54 -18.58
N SER A 91 11.79 -4.30 -17.80
CA SER A 91 10.96 -3.73 -16.75
C SER A 91 11.80 -2.86 -15.79
N LYS A 92 11.55 -1.56 -15.81
CA LYS A 92 12.17 -0.61 -14.88
C LYS A 92 11.24 -0.37 -13.72
N SER A 93 11.77 -0.39 -12.51
CA SER A 93 11.01 0.02 -11.35
C SER A 93 10.73 1.53 -11.42
N TRP A 94 9.50 1.90 -11.05
CA TRP A 94 9.10 3.30 -10.92
C TRP A 94 9.07 3.69 -9.45
N LEU A 95 9.80 4.73 -9.10
CA LEU A 95 9.86 5.26 -7.75
C LEU A 95 8.70 6.22 -7.53
N ILE A 96 7.98 6.06 -6.44
CA ILE A 96 6.92 6.95 -5.98
C ILE A 96 7.24 7.36 -4.56
N ASP A 97 7.23 8.65 -4.30
CA ASP A 97 7.53 9.24 -3.00
C ASP A 97 6.32 10.07 -2.57
N GLY A 98 5.84 9.82 -1.37
CA GLY A 98 4.68 10.48 -0.80
C GLY A 98 4.92 10.90 0.65
N LYS A 99 4.64 12.17 0.97
CA LYS A 99 4.78 12.72 2.31
C LYS A 99 3.62 13.62 2.67
N ILE A 100 3.03 13.40 3.84
CA ILE A 100 2.04 14.30 4.46
C ILE A 100 2.66 14.90 5.71
N THR A 101 2.60 16.22 5.80
CA THR A 101 3.08 16.94 6.99
C THR A 101 1.94 17.21 7.97
N PRO A 102 2.22 17.38 9.27
CA PRO A 102 1.20 17.75 10.25
C PRO A 102 0.44 19.04 9.91
N GLY A 103 1.09 20.00 9.23
CA GLY A 103 0.47 21.25 8.76
C GLY A 103 -0.34 21.10 7.47
N GLY A 104 -0.77 19.89 7.10
CA GLY A 104 -1.69 19.67 5.98
C GLY A 104 -1.06 19.79 4.59
N THR A 105 0.27 19.83 4.45
CA THR A 105 0.90 19.82 3.13
C THR A 105 1.23 18.40 2.71
N ILE A 106 0.77 18.03 1.51
CA ILE A 106 0.97 16.72 0.88
C ILE A 106 1.96 16.90 -0.26
N TYR A 107 3.11 16.23 -0.15
CA TYR A 107 4.13 16.21 -1.20
C TYR A 107 4.08 14.87 -1.92
N ILE A 108 4.09 14.91 -3.25
CA ILE A 108 4.11 13.71 -4.09
C ILE A 108 5.19 13.90 -5.15
N LYS A 109 6.04 12.88 -5.31
CA LYS A 109 6.99 12.84 -6.43
C LYS A 109 6.70 11.62 -7.30
N HIS A 110 6.79 11.84 -8.58
CA HIS A 110 6.65 10.82 -9.63
C HIS A 110 5.33 10.01 -9.59
N PRO A 111 4.16 10.66 -9.43
CA PRO A 111 2.87 9.95 -9.34
C PRO A 111 2.35 9.42 -10.69
N GLY A 112 3.13 9.47 -11.76
CA GLY A 112 2.65 9.27 -13.13
C GLY A 112 2.04 10.55 -13.71
N LYS A 113 1.01 10.42 -14.56
CA LYS A 113 0.33 11.59 -15.16
C LYS A 113 -0.69 12.23 -14.22
N SER A 114 -1.23 11.49 -13.29
CA SER A 114 -2.20 11.96 -12.30
C SER A 114 -2.12 11.11 -11.04
N ALA A 115 -2.69 11.61 -9.97
CA ALA A 115 -2.76 10.90 -8.70
C ALA A 115 -4.14 11.03 -8.06
N VAL A 116 -4.48 10.06 -7.20
CA VAL A 116 -5.59 10.17 -6.27
C VAL A 116 -5.04 10.07 -4.86
N ILE A 117 -5.39 11.02 -4.02
CA ILE A 117 -5.03 11.05 -2.61
C ILE A 117 -6.25 10.63 -1.80
N TRP A 118 -6.05 9.66 -0.93
CA TRP A 118 -7.07 9.13 -0.04
C TRP A 118 -6.75 9.54 1.39
N LEU A 119 -7.64 10.23 2.05
CA LEU A 119 -7.41 10.74 3.41
C LEU A 119 -8.37 10.11 4.42
N HIS A 120 -7.82 9.87 5.61
CA HIS A 120 -8.52 9.29 6.75
C HIS A 120 -8.42 10.22 7.96
N PRO A 121 -9.44 10.33 8.82
CA PRO A 121 -9.38 11.20 10.01
C PRO A 121 -8.22 10.94 10.96
N ASP A 122 -7.79 9.67 11.08
CA ASP A 122 -6.69 9.27 11.97
C ASP A 122 -5.29 9.55 11.40
N MET A 123 -5.20 10.18 10.24
CA MET A 123 -3.92 10.66 9.72
C MET A 123 -3.48 11.87 10.55
N ALA A 124 -2.16 11.96 10.83
CA ALA A 124 -1.59 13.01 11.65
C ALA A 124 -1.59 14.38 10.95
N MET A 125 -2.77 14.84 10.59
CA MET A 125 -3.01 16.16 9.96
C MET A 125 -3.98 16.94 10.83
N ASN A 126 -3.77 18.25 10.92
CA ASN A 126 -4.81 19.11 11.44
C ASN A 126 -5.91 19.27 10.36
N LEU A 127 -7.08 18.67 10.58
CA LEU A 127 -8.18 18.65 9.63
C LEU A 127 -8.87 20.02 9.45
N GLU A 128 -8.62 20.96 10.36
CA GLU A 128 -9.11 22.34 10.28
C GLU A 128 -8.25 23.20 9.34
N ASP A 129 -7.01 22.76 9.10
CA ASP A 129 -6.09 23.47 8.24
C ASP A 129 -6.41 23.28 6.75
N ARG A 130 -5.89 24.18 5.95
CA ARG A 130 -5.96 24.05 4.49
C ARG A 130 -5.00 22.97 4.02
N ILE A 131 -5.53 22.01 3.29
CA ILE A 131 -4.75 20.98 2.62
C ILE A 131 -4.11 21.57 1.37
N ARG A 132 -2.79 21.50 1.28
CA ARG A 132 -2.01 21.89 0.12
C ARG A 132 -1.41 20.68 -0.55
N VAL A 133 -1.58 20.53 -1.84
CA VAL A 133 -1.00 19.42 -2.61
C VAL A 133 0.12 19.93 -3.52
N MET A 134 1.31 19.40 -3.31
CA MET A 134 2.53 19.67 -4.07
C MET A 134 2.90 18.44 -4.89
N VAL A 135 3.00 18.58 -6.20
CA VAL A 135 3.44 17.48 -7.09
C VAL A 135 4.71 17.91 -7.81
N ASN A 136 5.77 17.13 -7.64
CA ASN A 136 7.09 17.41 -8.21
C ASN A 136 7.57 18.86 -7.92
N GLY A 137 7.32 19.33 -6.68
CA GLY A 137 7.71 20.66 -6.24
C GLY A 137 6.75 21.81 -6.65
N THR A 138 5.72 21.51 -7.43
CA THR A 138 4.73 22.52 -7.88
C THR A 138 3.42 22.35 -7.11
N GLU A 139 2.87 23.44 -6.60
CA GLU A 139 1.53 23.43 -6.00
C GLU A 139 0.47 23.19 -7.09
N ARG A 140 -0.33 22.14 -6.90
CA ARG A 140 -1.39 21.74 -7.82
C ARG A 140 -2.77 22.07 -7.33
N LEU A 141 -2.97 22.01 -6.00
CA LEU A 141 -4.30 22.18 -5.42
C LEU A 141 -4.20 22.71 -4.00
N ARG A 142 -5.17 23.55 -3.64
CA ARG A 142 -5.53 23.84 -2.24
C ARG A 142 -6.98 23.48 -2.00
N THR A 143 -7.23 22.83 -0.91
CA THR A 143 -8.59 22.44 -0.49
C THR A 143 -8.70 22.43 1.03
N THR A 144 -9.85 22.09 1.54
CA THR A 144 -10.09 21.84 2.97
C THR A 144 -10.59 20.41 3.14
N TRP A 145 -10.62 19.92 4.37
CA TRP A 145 -11.18 18.62 4.68
C TRP A 145 -12.66 18.56 4.29
N LYS A 146 -12.99 17.66 3.37
CA LYS A 146 -14.34 17.45 2.85
C LYS A 146 -14.60 15.96 2.65
N PRO A 147 -14.91 15.23 3.71
CA PRO A 147 -15.28 13.83 3.59
C PRO A 147 -16.57 13.69 2.81
N THR A 148 -16.67 12.64 1.99
CA THR A 148 -17.86 12.36 1.19
C THR A 148 -18.25 10.89 1.27
N PRO A 149 -19.57 10.57 1.26
CA PRO A 149 -20.04 9.20 1.21
C PRO A 149 -19.52 8.44 -0.01
N GLU A 150 -19.36 9.12 -1.13
CA GLU A 150 -18.86 8.54 -2.37
C GLU A 150 -17.40 8.07 -2.24
N ALA A 151 -16.55 8.87 -1.58
CA ALA A 151 -15.16 8.50 -1.32
C ALA A 151 -15.10 7.28 -0.40
N LEU A 152 -15.90 7.27 0.65
CA LEU A 152 -16.00 6.16 1.59
C LEU A 152 -16.44 4.87 0.89
N LEU A 153 -17.52 4.92 0.11
CA LEU A 153 -18.03 3.77 -0.63
C LEU A 153 -17.04 3.27 -1.68
N ALA A 154 -16.40 4.17 -2.41
CA ALA A 154 -15.41 3.81 -3.43
C ALA A 154 -14.20 3.10 -2.80
N ASP A 155 -13.73 3.57 -1.65
CA ASP A 155 -12.64 2.93 -0.92
C ASP A 155 -13.04 1.56 -0.37
N LEU A 156 -14.21 1.47 0.26
CA LEU A 156 -14.75 0.23 0.81
C LEU A 156 -14.94 -0.85 -0.26
N LEU A 157 -15.52 -0.50 -1.40
CA LEU A 157 -15.74 -1.42 -2.51
C LEU A 157 -14.41 -1.93 -3.09
N ARG A 158 -13.39 -1.08 -3.13
CA ARG A 158 -12.10 -1.43 -3.71
C ARG A 158 -11.22 -2.26 -2.78
N ARG A 159 -11.21 -1.96 -1.48
CA ARG A 159 -10.31 -2.59 -0.52
C ARG A 159 -10.97 -3.60 0.39
N ALA A 160 -12.30 -3.54 0.52
CA ALA A 160 -13.08 -4.30 1.50
C ALA A 160 -12.61 -4.14 2.96
N ASP A 161 -11.86 -3.09 3.25
CA ASP A 161 -11.31 -2.80 4.58
C ASP A 161 -12.31 -1.98 5.38
N ARG A 162 -13.07 -2.64 6.25
CA ARG A 162 -14.10 -2.00 7.07
C ARG A 162 -13.57 -1.25 8.28
N GLN A 163 -12.31 -1.48 8.66
CA GLN A 163 -11.71 -0.86 9.85
C GLN A 163 -10.99 0.44 9.56
N ARG A 164 -10.49 0.62 8.33
CA ARG A 164 -9.74 1.81 7.90
C ARG A 164 -10.24 2.29 6.56
N VAL A 165 -11.42 2.88 6.58
CA VAL A 165 -12.04 3.43 5.36
C VAL A 165 -11.61 4.86 5.18
N PHE A 166 -11.03 5.18 4.04
CA PHE A 166 -10.72 6.56 3.67
C PHE A 166 -12.02 7.30 3.33
N THR A 167 -12.18 8.48 3.88
CA THR A 167 -13.42 9.25 3.80
C THR A 167 -13.33 10.45 2.89
N MET A 168 -12.14 10.84 2.48
CA MET A 168 -11.93 11.93 1.53
C MET A 168 -11.05 11.47 0.39
N ARG A 169 -11.43 11.87 -0.82
CA ARG A 169 -10.69 11.64 -2.06
C ARG A 169 -10.34 12.97 -2.73
N ILE A 170 -9.10 13.11 -3.16
CA ILE A 170 -8.62 14.26 -3.91
C ILE A 170 -8.01 13.76 -5.22
N ASP A 171 -8.57 14.18 -6.34
CA ASP A 171 -8.03 13.89 -7.66
C ASP A 171 -7.06 15.02 -8.07
N VAL A 172 -5.83 14.64 -8.42
CA VAL A 172 -4.74 15.55 -8.79
C VAL A 172 -4.30 15.26 -10.23
N LYS A 173 -4.38 16.26 -11.07
CA LYS A 173 -3.99 16.19 -12.49
C LYS A 173 -2.65 16.87 -12.76
#